data_e77b3e95c9678fcdd74ff93a31a880e1
#
_entry.id   e77b3e95c9678fcdd74ff93a31a880e1
#
_cell.length_a   1.000
_cell.length_b   1.000
_cell.length_c   1.000
_cell.angle_alpha   90.00
_cell.angle_beta   90.00
_cell.angle_gamma   90.00
#
_symmetry.space_group_name_H-M   'P 1'
#
loop_
_entity.id
_entity.type
_entity.pdbx_description
1 polymer ?
#
loop_
_entity_poly.entity_id
_entity_poly.type
_entity_poly.pdbx_seq_one_letter_code
_entity_poly.pdbx_strand_id
1 'polypeptide(L)'
;AVLLPFLDGQPDWASFVAEIRWQQAAADHYGVELVPVLNADTGYIFDLDDRMYAEVLRQLRLAFPDLRFIAGITARGAQDDTTFKAERYRALLDLVQAHDNCEVMIMTSKGLNTLDPERRRDGYYQIAEWLIRPGIVHALEPAFVPWATPYEPWLLHQLAIHPKFVGGKVSTLDEPHFLYWAAMCKDLKLDFAPHSGDDYG
;
A
#
# COMPACT_ATOMS: atom_id res chain seq x y z
N ALA A 1 10.20 -0.56 -1.92
CA ALA A 1 9.78 0.10 -0.66
C ALA A 1 10.90 1.01 -0.17
N VAL A 2 10.55 2.05 0.57
CA VAL A 2 11.51 3.03 1.11
C VAL A 2 11.58 2.88 2.62
N LEU A 3 12.80 2.80 3.16
CA LEU A 3 13.03 2.79 4.60
C LEU A 3 12.91 4.20 5.17
N LEU A 4 12.31 4.33 6.34
CA LEU A 4 12.39 5.53 7.17
C LEU A 4 13.46 5.30 8.25
N PRO A 5 14.69 5.83 8.07
CA PRO A 5 15.75 5.62 9.04
C PRO A 5 15.52 6.45 10.31
N PHE A 6 15.99 5.92 11.43
CA PHE A 6 15.94 6.59 12.73
C PHE A 6 17.37 6.72 13.31
N LEU A 7 17.66 7.89 13.86
CA LEU A 7 18.88 8.17 14.63
C LEU A 7 18.44 8.70 15.99
N ASP A 8 18.92 8.07 17.05
CA ASP A 8 18.58 8.42 18.45
C ASP A 8 17.06 8.56 18.70
N GLY A 9 16.27 7.67 18.09
CA GLY A 9 14.82 7.62 18.22
C GLY A 9 14.05 8.71 17.45
N GLN A 10 14.73 9.48 16.61
CA GLN A 10 14.11 10.48 15.74
C GLN A 10 14.34 10.10 14.27
N PRO A 11 13.39 10.42 13.35
CA PRO A 11 13.62 10.21 11.92
C PRO A 11 14.85 10.95 11.41
N ASP A 12 15.72 10.22 10.72
CA ASP A 12 16.87 10.82 10.02
C ASP A 12 16.46 11.22 8.60
N TRP A 13 15.97 12.44 8.47
CA TRP A 13 15.52 12.99 7.19
C TRP A 13 16.62 13.09 6.14
N ALA A 14 17.85 13.31 6.56
CA ALA A 14 18.98 13.40 5.64
C ALA A 14 19.25 12.05 4.97
N SER A 15 19.29 10.98 5.77
CA SER A 15 19.45 9.61 5.26
C SER A 15 18.25 9.17 4.45
N PHE A 16 17.03 9.52 4.87
CA PHE A 16 15.81 9.21 4.11
C PHE A 16 15.85 9.79 2.69
N VAL A 17 16.19 11.08 2.57
CA VAL A 17 16.30 11.74 1.27
C VAL A 17 17.49 11.20 0.46
N ALA A 18 18.61 10.91 1.11
CA ALA A 18 19.80 10.37 0.43
C ALA A 18 19.54 8.98 -0.16
N GLU A 19 18.81 8.12 0.55
CA GLU A 19 18.43 6.79 0.06
C GLU A 19 17.58 6.88 -1.21
N ILE A 20 16.54 7.73 -1.20
CA ILE A 20 15.67 7.88 -2.38
C ILE A 20 16.45 8.46 -3.56
N ARG A 21 17.35 9.42 -3.34
CA ARG A 21 18.22 9.96 -4.41
C ARG A 21 19.14 8.89 -4.99
N TRP A 22 19.68 8.03 -4.15
CA TRP A 22 20.50 6.91 -4.62
C TRP A 22 19.69 5.93 -5.45
N GLN A 23 18.49 5.56 -4.99
CA GLN A 23 17.58 4.70 -5.74
C GLN A 23 17.17 5.34 -7.08
N GLN A 24 16.89 6.66 -7.10
CA GLN A 24 16.58 7.40 -8.33
C GLN A 24 17.75 7.35 -9.32
N ALA A 25 18.97 7.62 -8.86
CA ALA A 25 20.15 7.56 -9.72
C ALA A 25 20.39 6.15 -10.29
N ALA A 26 20.11 5.10 -9.51
CA ALA A 26 20.19 3.74 -9.99
C ALA A 26 19.09 3.46 -11.03
N ALA A 27 17.86 3.88 -10.78
CA ALA A 27 16.74 3.72 -11.71
C ALA A 27 17.00 4.43 -13.06
N ASP A 28 17.51 5.66 -13.00
CA ASP A 28 17.89 6.44 -14.19
C ASP A 28 19.01 5.73 -15.00
N HIS A 29 20.00 5.16 -14.29
CA HIS A 29 21.07 4.41 -14.93
C HIS A 29 20.59 3.19 -15.69
N TYR A 30 19.59 2.47 -15.14
CA TYR A 30 19.03 1.28 -15.76
C TYR A 30 17.82 1.55 -16.68
N GLY A 31 17.39 2.80 -16.81
CA GLY A 31 16.26 3.19 -17.63
C GLY A 31 14.91 2.66 -17.13
N VAL A 32 14.76 2.53 -15.80
CA VAL A 32 13.53 2.09 -15.13
C VAL A 32 12.90 3.22 -14.34
N GLU A 33 11.59 3.20 -14.18
CA GLU A 33 10.89 4.18 -13.34
C GLU A 33 11.03 3.81 -11.86
N LEU A 34 11.42 4.77 -11.03
CA LEU A 34 11.34 4.65 -9.57
C LEU A 34 10.01 5.21 -9.06
N VAL A 35 9.26 4.38 -8.36
CA VAL A 35 8.09 4.82 -7.57
C VAL A 35 8.31 4.42 -6.12
N PRO A 36 8.73 5.33 -5.24
CA PRO A 36 8.89 5.04 -3.82
C PRO A 36 7.56 4.60 -3.20
N VAL A 37 7.61 3.58 -2.35
CA VAL A 37 6.44 3.05 -1.64
C VAL A 37 6.63 3.16 -0.14
N LEU A 38 5.79 3.96 0.52
CA LEU A 38 5.69 4.05 1.98
C LEU A 38 4.70 3.00 2.46
N ASN A 39 5.21 1.94 3.05
CA ASN A 39 4.44 0.74 3.37
C ASN A 39 4.54 0.36 4.87
N ALA A 40 3.88 -0.73 5.26
CA ALA A 40 3.74 -1.17 6.64
C ALA A 40 5.07 -1.44 7.35
N ASP A 41 5.92 -2.23 6.72
CA ASP A 41 7.18 -2.74 7.28
C ASP A 41 8.35 -1.77 7.07
N THR A 42 8.41 -1.09 5.95
CA THR A 42 9.48 -0.17 5.60
C THR A 42 9.13 1.29 5.88
N GLY A 43 7.87 1.69 5.67
CA GLY A 43 7.36 3.02 5.96
C GLY A 43 6.80 3.20 7.37
N TYR A 44 6.83 2.14 8.20
CA TYR A 44 6.37 2.15 9.60
C TYR A 44 4.95 2.68 9.81
N ILE A 45 4.07 2.48 8.83
CA ILE A 45 2.72 3.06 8.84
C ILE A 45 1.89 2.64 10.07
N PHE A 46 2.16 1.47 10.64
CA PHE A 46 1.48 0.99 11.84
C PHE A 46 1.98 1.64 13.12
N ASP A 47 3.25 2.10 13.14
CA ASP A 47 3.93 2.63 14.31
C ASP A 47 3.91 4.17 14.34
N LEU A 48 3.83 4.82 13.19
CA LEU A 48 3.79 6.28 13.12
C LEU A 48 2.41 6.80 13.51
N ASP A 49 2.36 7.84 14.34
CA ASP A 49 1.15 8.63 14.53
C ASP A 49 0.82 9.46 13.26
N ASP A 50 -0.37 10.04 13.19
CA ASP A 50 -0.82 10.79 12.01
C ASP A 50 0.05 12.03 11.76
N ARG A 51 0.57 12.66 12.81
CA ARG A 51 1.46 13.82 12.69
C ARG A 51 2.79 13.44 12.06
N MET A 52 3.40 12.35 12.54
CA MET A 52 4.66 11.86 11.99
C MET A 52 4.47 11.36 10.56
N TYR A 53 3.37 10.68 10.29
CA TYR A 53 3.06 10.24 8.93
C TYR A 53 2.90 11.41 7.95
N ALA A 54 2.17 12.46 8.36
CA ALA A 54 2.05 13.69 7.57
C ALA A 54 3.43 14.35 7.33
N GLU A 55 4.32 14.31 8.32
CA GLU A 55 5.68 14.84 8.18
C GLU A 55 6.52 14.04 7.18
N VAL A 56 6.41 12.70 7.16
CA VAL A 56 7.07 11.86 6.14
C VAL A 56 6.62 12.25 4.73
N LEU A 57 5.30 12.36 4.51
CA LEU A 57 4.73 12.79 3.24
C LEU A 57 5.23 14.19 2.83
N ARG A 58 5.28 15.11 3.78
CA ARG A 58 5.77 16.47 3.57
C ARG A 58 7.25 16.49 3.18
N GLN A 59 8.09 15.74 3.87
CA GLN A 59 9.54 15.65 3.58
C GLN A 59 9.79 15.06 2.19
N LEU A 60 9.06 14.01 1.84
CA LEU A 60 9.13 13.41 0.51
C LEU A 60 8.74 14.44 -0.58
N ARG A 61 7.63 15.14 -0.38
CA ARG A 61 7.16 16.16 -1.33
C ARG A 61 8.13 17.33 -1.49
N LEU A 62 8.74 17.79 -0.40
CA LEU A 62 9.71 18.87 -0.44
C LEU A 62 11.01 18.49 -1.16
N ALA A 63 11.50 17.28 -0.91
CA ALA A 63 12.74 16.79 -1.50
C ALA A 63 12.58 16.37 -2.98
N PHE A 64 11.38 15.90 -3.36
CA PHE A 64 11.07 15.32 -4.66
C PHE A 64 9.69 15.80 -5.16
N PRO A 65 9.55 17.06 -5.56
CA PRO A 65 8.26 17.65 -5.91
C PRO A 65 7.55 16.96 -7.09
N ASP A 66 8.30 16.40 -8.02
CA ASP A 66 7.78 15.79 -9.25
C ASP A 66 7.77 14.26 -9.21
N LEU A 67 8.35 13.65 -8.17
CA LEU A 67 8.42 12.20 -8.06
C LEU A 67 7.06 11.63 -7.66
N ARG A 68 6.56 10.70 -8.48
CA ARG A 68 5.38 9.89 -8.13
C ARG A 68 5.74 8.93 -7.00
N PHE A 69 4.85 8.76 -6.04
CA PHE A 69 5.04 7.80 -4.96
C PHE A 69 3.71 7.16 -4.52
N ILE A 70 3.81 6.06 -3.82
CA ILE A 70 2.67 5.32 -3.27
C ILE A 70 2.74 5.40 -1.75
N ALA A 71 1.62 5.70 -1.10
CA ALA A 71 1.53 5.72 0.36
C ALA A 71 0.43 4.80 0.88
N GLY A 72 0.79 3.96 1.84
CA GLY A 72 -0.14 3.05 2.49
C GLY A 72 -1.10 3.78 3.42
N ILE A 73 -2.33 3.33 3.47
CA ILE A 73 -3.31 3.72 4.50
C ILE A 73 -3.79 2.48 5.25
N THR A 74 -4.05 2.62 6.53
CA THR A 74 -4.55 1.54 7.40
C THR A 74 -5.62 2.05 8.36
N ALA A 75 -6.35 1.13 8.98
CA ALA A 75 -7.35 1.48 10.00
C ALA A 75 -6.65 1.97 11.28
N ARG A 76 -6.84 3.24 11.62
CA ARG A 76 -6.26 3.83 12.84
C ARG A 76 -6.98 3.40 14.10
N GLY A 77 -6.21 3.26 15.21
CA GLY A 77 -6.72 2.94 16.53
C GLY A 77 -7.33 1.54 16.67
N ALA A 78 -7.01 0.63 15.77
CA ALA A 78 -7.69 -0.65 15.66
C ALA A 78 -6.80 -1.84 15.29
N GLN A 79 -5.51 -1.79 15.56
CA GLN A 79 -4.63 -2.92 15.21
C GLN A 79 -5.09 -4.24 15.87
N ASP A 80 -5.68 -4.16 17.06
CA ASP A 80 -6.23 -5.34 17.78
C ASP A 80 -7.75 -5.48 17.68
N ASP A 81 -8.44 -4.51 17.05
CA ASP A 81 -9.90 -4.55 16.91
C ASP A 81 -10.32 -5.40 15.71
N THR A 82 -11.13 -6.41 15.97
CA THR A 82 -11.71 -7.28 14.94
C THR A 82 -12.95 -6.67 14.28
N THR A 83 -13.38 -5.48 14.72
CA THR A 83 -14.55 -4.81 14.13
C THR A 83 -14.11 -3.92 12.98
N PHE A 84 -14.56 -4.23 11.77
CA PHE A 84 -14.34 -3.37 10.62
C PHE A 84 -15.15 -2.08 10.71
N LYS A 85 -14.47 -0.96 10.49
CA LYS A 85 -15.06 0.38 10.33
C LYS A 85 -14.28 1.13 9.26
N ALA A 86 -14.89 1.37 8.11
CA ALA A 86 -14.24 2.04 6.98
C ALA A 86 -13.72 3.45 7.37
N GLU A 87 -14.44 4.18 8.23
CA GLU A 87 -14.09 5.52 8.69
C GLU A 87 -12.70 5.60 9.34
N ARG A 88 -12.19 4.49 9.87
CA ARG A 88 -10.85 4.44 10.47
C ARG A 88 -9.71 4.58 9.46
N TYR A 89 -10.00 4.40 8.17
CA TYR A 89 -9.05 4.66 7.10
C TYR A 89 -9.02 6.14 6.70
N ARG A 90 -10.08 6.90 7.05
CA ARG A 90 -10.31 8.25 6.54
C ARG A 90 -9.19 9.23 6.89
N ALA A 91 -8.69 9.19 8.13
CA ALA A 91 -7.65 10.12 8.59
C ALA A 91 -6.39 10.04 7.72
N LEU A 92 -5.88 8.83 7.46
CA LEU A 92 -4.70 8.65 6.60
C LEU A 92 -5.03 8.89 5.13
N LEU A 93 -6.21 8.52 4.68
CA LEU A 93 -6.63 8.76 3.31
C LEU A 93 -6.63 10.24 2.98
N ASP A 94 -7.17 11.07 3.86
CA ASP A 94 -7.21 12.52 3.66
C ASP A 94 -5.79 13.13 3.64
N LEU A 95 -4.87 12.63 4.48
CA LEU A 95 -3.46 13.04 4.46
C LEU A 95 -2.77 12.69 3.13
N VAL A 96 -2.93 11.46 2.66
CA VAL A 96 -2.31 10.99 1.42
C VAL A 96 -2.86 11.73 0.20
N GLN A 97 -4.19 11.89 0.13
CA GLN A 97 -4.86 12.54 -1.00
C GLN A 97 -4.61 14.06 -1.08
N ALA A 98 -4.07 14.68 -0.03
CA ALA A 98 -3.60 16.06 -0.09
C ALA A 98 -2.35 16.24 -1.00
N HIS A 99 -1.73 15.14 -1.46
CA HIS A 99 -0.58 15.15 -2.35
C HIS A 99 -0.97 14.63 -3.75
N ASP A 100 -0.91 15.50 -4.77
CA ASP A 100 -1.37 15.19 -6.13
C ASP A 100 -0.56 14.10 -6.82
N ASN A 101 0.71 13.95 -6.47
CA ASN A 101 1.63 12.94 -7.00
C ASN A 101 1.69 11.65 -6.17
N CYS A 102 0.77 11.49 -5.20
CA CYS A 102 0.69 10.31 -4.36
C CYS A 102 -0.48 9.41 -4.74
N GLU A 103 -0.21 8.12 -4.90
CA GLU A 103 -1.21 7.08 -5.03
C GLU A 103 -1.49 6.43 -3.68
N VAL A 104 -2.74 6.07 -3.44
CA VAL A 104 -3.15 5.41 -2.20
C VAL A 104 -2.98 3.90 -2.32
N MET A 105 -2.31 3.27 -1.34
CA MET A 105 -2.32 1.83 -1.16
C MET A 105 -3.15 1.46 0.07
N ILE A 106 -4.26 0.77 -0.13
CA ILE A 106 -5.15 0.34 0.95
C ILE A 106 -4.58 -0.94 1.57
N MET A 107 -4.03 -0.80 2.79
CA MET A 107 -3.55 -1.93 3.59
C MET A 107 -4.73 -2.66 4.19
N THR A 108 -4.65 -3.97 4.25
CA THR A 108 -5.63 -4.75 5.00
C THR A 108 -5.59 -4.42 6.49
N SER A 109 -6.63 -4.76 7.23
CA SER A 109 -6.70 -4.64 8.69
C SER A 109 -7.27 -5.92 9.31
N LYS A 110 -7.06 -6.08 10.60
CA LYS A 110 -7.62 -7.22 11.33
C LYS A 110 -9.15 -7.28 11.19
N GLY A 111 -9.81 -6.12 11.27
CA GLY A 111 -11.26 -6.02 11.07
C GLY A 111 -11.71 -6.45 9.67
N LEU A 112 -11.00 -6.08 8.60
CA LEU A 112 -11.29 -6.56 7.25
C LEU A 112 -11.09 -8.07 7.12
N ASN A 113 -10.05 -8.63 7.74
CA ASN A 113 -9.73 -10.06 7.63
C ASN A 113 -10.67 -10.96 8.43
N THR A 114 -11.45 -10.43 9.37
CA THR A 114 -12.48 -11.21 10.08
C THR A 114 -13.80 -11.32 9.32
N LEU A 115 -13.96 -10.55 8.26
CA LEU A 115 -15.13 -10.59 7.40
C LEU A 115 -15.06 -11.77 6.43
N ASP A 116 -16.23 -12.32 6.08
CA ASP A 116 -16.33 -13.23 4.93
C ASP A 116 -15.95 -12.48 3.62
N PRO A 117 -15.66 -13.22 2.53
CA PRO A 117 -15.18 -12.60 1.30
C PRO A 117 -16.08 -11.50 0.74
N GLU A 118 -17.41 -11.68 0.82
CA GLU A 118 -18.38 -10.73 0.29
C GLU A 118 -18.36 -9.42 1.09
N ARG A 119 -18.41 -9.53 2.42
CA ARG A 119 -18.32 -8.35 3.30
C ARG A 119 -16.94 -7.68 3.25
N ARG A 120 -15.88 -8.46 3.03
CA ARG A 120 -14.53 -7.93 2.84
C ARG A 120 -14.47 -7.10 1.56
N ARG A 121 -15.03 -7.59 0.44
CA ARG A 121 -15.20 -6.81 -0.80
C ARG A 121 -15.93 -5.50 -0.51
N ASP A 122 -17.09 -5.57 0.17
CA ASP A 122 -17.89 -4.39 0.47
C ASP A 122 -17.15 -3.39 1.35
N GLY A 123 -16.32 -3.87 2.26
CA GLY A 123 -15.43 -3.05 3.07
C GLY A 123 -14.41 -2.28 2.22
N TYR A 124 -13.77 -2.93 1.25
CA TYR A 124 -12.87 -2.26 0.31
C TYR A 124 -13.63 -1.24 -0.55
N TYR A 125 -14.84 -1.57 -1.00
CA TYR A 125 -15.66 -0.67 -1.81
C TYR A 125 -16.08 0.57 -1.02
N GLN A 126 -16.43 0.44 0.27
CA GLN A 126 -16.70 1.59 1.14
C GLN A 126 -15.49 2.53 1.25
N ILE A 127 -14.27 1.99 1.39
CA ILE A 127 -13.06 2.82 1.41
C ILE A 127 -12.85 3.47 0.03
N ALA A 128 -13.10 2.73 -1.05
CA ALA A 128 -12.94 3.21 -2.42
C ALA A 128 -13.87 4.37 -2.78
N GLU A 129 -15.05 4.49 -2.15
CA GLU A 129 -15.96 5.63 -2.36
C GLU A 129 -15.30 6.98 -2.08
N TRP A 130 -14.34 7.02 -1.15
CA TRP A 130 -13.62 8.22 -0.76
C TRP A 130 -12.35 8.48 -1.58
N LEU A 131 -11.95 7.56 -2.45
CA LEU A 131 -10.80 7.75 -3.32
C LEU A 131 -11.10 8.84 -4.37
N ILE A 132 -10.28 9.87 -4.39
CA ILE A 132 -10.33 10.94 -5.42
C ILE A 132 -9.72 10.41 -6.72
N ARG A 133 -8.63 9.64 -6.62
CA ARG A 133 -7.95 8.93 -7.72
C ARG A 133 -7.99 7.43 -7.46
N PRO A 134 -7.88 6.59 -8.51
CA PRO A 134 -7.74 5.15 -8.32
C PRO A 134 -6.56 4.81 -7.42
N GLY A 135 -6.69 3.75 -6.66
CA GLY A 135 -5.70 3.28 -5.71
C GLY A 135 -5.33 1.82 -5.91
N ILE A 136 -4.43 1.35 -5.06
CA ILE A 136 -3.90 -0.01 -5.05
C ILE A 136 -4.37 -0.72 -3.78
N VAL A 137 -4.72 -1.99 -3.86
CA VAL A 137 -4.99 -2.83 -2.69
C VAL A 137 -3.73 -3.58 -2.27
N HIS A 138 -3.56 -3.86 -0.99
CA HIS A 138 -2.44 -4.63 -0.49
C HIS A 138 -2.91 -5.92 0.18
N ALA A 139 -2.63 -7.05 -0.47
CA ALA A 139 -2.83 -8.38 0.07
C ALA A 139 -1.60 -8.78 0.91
N LEU A 140 -1.84 -8.99 2.19
CA LEU A 140 -0.87 -9.54 3.15
C LEU A 140 -1.24 -10.95 3.52
N GLU A 141 -0.25 -11.80 3.68
CA GLU A 141 -0.42 -13.17 4.13
C GLU A 141 0.06 -13.38 5.58
N PRO A 142 -0.34 -14.51 6.22
CA PRO A 142 0.02 -14.80 7.61
C PRO A 142 1.52 -14.85 7.89
N ALA A 143 2.35 -15.07 6.88
CA ALA A 143 3.81 -15.00 6.99
C ALA A 143 4.32 -13.62 7.41
N PHE A 144 3.58 -12.55 7.07
CA PHE A 144 3.92 -11.16 7.39
C PHE A 144 3.19 -10.66 8.62
N VAL A 145 1.91 -10.96 8.74
CA VAL A 145 1.11 -10.62 9.93
C VAL A 145 0.17 -11.77 10.29
N PRO A 146 0.19 -12.31 11.52
CA PRO A 146 -0.50 -13.55 11.87
C PRO A 146 -2.02 -13.55 11.66
N TRP A 147 -2.65 -12.37 11.63
CA TRP A 147 -4.09 -12.21 11.43
C TRP A 147 -4.47 -11.96 9.96
N ALA A 148 -3.50 -11.88 9.06
CA ALA A 148 -3.79 -11.70 7.64
C ALA A 148 -4.40 -12.99 7.04
N THR A 149 -5.19 -12.80 6.01
CA THR A 149 -5.81 -13.89 5.24
C THR A 149 -5.58 -13.62 3.76
N PRO A 150 -5.05 -14.57 3.00
CA PRO A 150 -4.91 -14.44 1.56
C PRO A 150 -6.23 -14.05 0.90
N TYR A 151 -6.16 -13.36 -0.22
CA TYR A 151 -7.35 -13.04 -0.99
C TYR A 151 -7.77 -14.27 -1.80
N GLU A 152 -8.98 -14.72 -1.59
CA GLU A 152 -9.55 -15.79 -2.39
C GLU A 152 -9.69 -15.32 -3.85
N PRO A 153 -9.63 -16.23 -4.82
CA PRO A 153 -9.73 -15.89 -6.24
C PRO A 153 -10.94 -15.03 -6.60
N TRP A 154 -12.08 -15.30 -5.97
CA TRP A 154 -13.28 -14.51 -6.17
C TRP A 154 -13.13 -13.05 -5.68
N LEU A 155 -12.62 -12.86 -4.45
CA LEU A 155 -12.41 -11.52 -3.89
C LEU A 155 -11.43 -10.72 -4.77
N LEU A 156 -10.32 -11.36 -5.14
CA LEU A 156 -9.34 -10.76 -6.02
C LEU A 156 -9.97 -10.26 -7.33
N HIS A 157 -10.77 -11.13 -7.98
CA HIS A 157 -11.47 -10.76 -9.21
C HIS A 157 -12.39 -9.55 -8.99
N GLN A 158 -13.16 -9.53 -7.89
CA GLN A 158 -14.05 -8.42 -7.57
C GLN A 158 -13.29 -7.10 -7.38
N LEU A 159 -12.14 -7.14 -6.71
CA LEU A 159 -11.30 -5.95 -6.55
C LEU A 159 -10.70 -5.50 -7.89
N ALA A 160 -10.23 -6.45 -8.70
CA ALA A 160 -9.58 -6.14 -9.97
C ALA A 160 -10.51 -5.54 -11.04
N ILE A 161 -11.82 -5.85 -11.00
CA ILE A 161 -12.81 -5.25 -11.91
C ILE A 161 -13.38 -3.92 -11.42
N HIS A 162 -13.09 -3.52 -10.18
CA HIS A 162 -13.62 -2.28 -9.63
C HIS A 162 -12.86 -1.07 -10.17
N PRO A 163 -13.54 -0.04 -10.73
CA PRO A 163 -12.90 1.06 -11.46
C PRO A 163 -12.01 1.96 -10.60
N LYS A 164 -12.11 1.87 -9.27
CA LYS A 164 -11.26 2.62 -8.33
C LYS A 164 -9.98 1.87 -7.94
N PHE A 165 -9.76 0.65 -8.40
CA PHE A 165 -8.54 -0.10 -8.14
C PHE A 165 -7.79 -0.35 -9.45
N VAL A 166 -6.53 0.06 -9.50
CA VAL A 166 -5.66 -0.06 -10.68
C VAL A 166 -4.52 -1.04 -10.45
N GLY A 167 -4.43 -1.62 -9.28
CA GLY A 167 -3.40 -2.62 -8.98
C GLY A 167 -3.53 -3.23 -7.60
N GLY A 168 -2.74 -4.26 -7.38
CA GLY A 168 -2.61 -4.92 -6.09
C GLY A 168 -1.17 -5.32 -5.78
N LYS A 169 -0.66 -4.90 -4.62
CA LYS A 169 0.57 -5.44 -4.08
C LYS A 169 0.26 -6.77 -3.41
N VAL A 170 1.01 -7.81 -3.76
CA VAL A 170 0.86 -9.15 -3.19
C VAL A 170 2.11 -9.46 -2.38
N SER A 171 1.99 -9.44 -1.05
CA SER A 171 3.04 -9.92 -0.14
C SER A 171 2.72 -11.35 0.25
N THR A 172 3.31 -12.29 -0.49
CA THR A 172 3.16 -13.74 -0.32
C THR A 172 4.52 -14.43 -0.44
N LEU A 173 4.74 -15.50 0.31
CA LEU A 173 5.87 -16.41 0.10
C LEU A 173 5.49 -17.59 -0.82
N ASP A 174 4.29 -17.56 -1.39
CA ASP A 174 3.77 -18.55 -2.32
C ASP A 174 3.80 -17.98 -3.76
N GLU A 175 4.88 -18.27 -4.49
CA GLU A 175 5.04 -17.86 -5.90
C GLU A 175 3.85 -18.29 -6.78
N PRO A 176 3.31 -19.53 -6.70
CA PRO A 176 2.10 -19.92 -7.41
C PRO A 176 0.92 -19.01 -7.17
N HIS A 177 0.73 -18.51 -5.95
CA HIS A 177 -0.34 -17.55 -5.62
C HIS A 177 -0.15 -16.23 -6.37
N PHE A 178 1.05 -15.68 -6.40
CA PHE A 178 1.37 -14.47 -7.17
C PHE A 178 1.17 -14.68 -8.68
N LEU A 179 1.67 -15.80 -9.23
CA LEU A 179 1.50 -16.13 -10.64
C LEU A 179 0.04 -16.30 -11.04
N TYR A 180 -0.80 -16.82 -10.13
CA TYR A 180 -2.24 -16.88 -10.34
C TYR A 180 -2.86 -15.47 -10.51
N TRP A 181 -2.48 -14.50 -9.68
CA TRP A 181 -2.92 -13.11 -9.83
C TRP A 181 -2.54 -12.55 -11.19
N ALA A 182 -1.28 -12.70 -11.57
CA ALA A 182 -0.75 -12.19 -12.84
C ALA A 182 -1.47 -12.83 -14.05
N ALA A 183 -1.68 -14.14 -14.02
CA ALA A 183 -2.39 -14.86 -15.07
C ALA A 183 -3.85 -14.42 -15.16
N MET A 184 -4.56 -14.31 -14.05
CA MET A 184 -5.95 -13.87 -14.01
C MET A 184 -6.12 -12.47 -14.62
N CYS A 185 -5.27 -11.51 -14.24
CA CYS A 185 -5.34 -10.15 -14.77
C CYS A 185 -5.10 -10.13 -16.28
N LYS A 186 -4.12 -10.92 -16.76
CA LYS A 186 -3.80 -11.04 -18.19
C LYS A 186 -4.94 -11.69 -18.98
N ASP A 187 -5.48 -12.81 -18.49
CA ASP A 187 -6.51 -13.58 -19.20
C ASP A 187 -7.83 -12.80 -19.31
N LEU A 188 -8.18 -12.05 -18.28
CA LEU A 188 -9.36 -11.21 -18.25
C LEU A 188 -9.14 -9.83 -18.89
N LYS A 189 -7.91 -9.54 -19.34
CA LYS A 189 -7.52 -8.23 -19.92
C LYS A 189 -7.91 -7.07 -19.02
N LEU A 190 -7.69 -7.21 -17.74
CA LEU A 190 -8.00 -6.19 -16.74
C LEU A 190 -6.94 -5.09 -16.77
N ASP A 191 -7.40 -3.87 -16.59
CA ASP A 191 -6.53 -2.70 -16.36
C ASP A 191 -6.13 -2.61 -14.87
N PHE A 192 -5.62 -3.73 -14.35
CA PHE A 192 -5.23 -3.91 -12.96
C PHE A 192 -3.85 -4.59 -12.92
N ALA A 193 -2.87 -3.88 -12.36
CA ALA A 193 -1.49 -4.35 -12.32
C ALA A 193 -1.18 -5.12 -11.01
N PRO A 194 -0.84 -6.41 -11.07
CA PRO A 194 -0.27 -7.12 -9.93
C PRO A 194 1.18 -6.70 -9.71
N HIS A 195 1.52 -6.36 -8.47
CA HIS A 195 2.88 -6.02 -8.04
C HIS A 195 3.36 -7.03 -7.02
N SER A 196 4.55 -7.61 -7.23
CA SER A 196 5.18 -8.45 -6.22
C SER A 196 5.55 -7.60 -5.00
N GLY A 197 5.29 -8.13 -3.82
CA GLY A 197 5.75 -7.55 -2.55
C GLY A 197 7.08 -8.13 -2.08
N ASP A 198 7.56 -9.16 -2.76
CA ASP A 198 8.73 -9.96 -2.37
C ASP A 198 9.65 -10.17 -3.57
N ASP A 199 10.91 -10.46 -3.30
CA ASP A 199 11.95 -10.65 -4.32
C ASP A 199 11.85 -12.07 -4.95
N TYR A 200 10.79 -12.34 -5.67
CA TYR A 200 10.74 -13.44 -6.63
C TYR A 200 11.40 -12.95 -7.93
N GLY A 201 12.71 -12.98 -7.92
CA GLY A 201 13.46 -12.46 -9.00
C GLY A 201 13.96 -13.44 -9.98
#